data_300b8c0f2fe4971c3e64b5da12086be6
#
_entry.id   300b8c0f2fe4971c3e64b5da12086be6
#
_cell.length_a   1.000
_cell.length_b   1.000
_cell.length_c   1.000
_cell.angle_alpha   90.00
_cell.angle_beta   90.00
_cell.angle_gamma   90.00
#
_symmetry.space_group_name_H-M   'P 1'
#
loop_
_entity.id
_entity.type
_entity.pdbx_description
1 polymer ?
#
loop_
_entity_poly.entity_id
_entity_poly.type
_entity_poly.pdbx_seq_one_letter_code
_entity_poly.pdbx_strand_id
1 'polypeptide(L)'
;ITGSNAKMLGKEIHTTLGARYLCLYVFPYSFCEYLSVHGIPFDEHAMVVTESRAAIIRMFNEYFTGGGYPEAALLASKRNYLTSAYQKIYLGDIAGRNGITNTMGLKVMFKKLAESVKQPISFNRIASIVSSVGGKLSVTTALKYMDYSKDACLIWPVQNIAAKLAERESNNKYYFIDNGLLNLLL
;
A
#
# COMPACT_ATOMS: atom_id res chain seq x y z
N ILE A 1 -22.65 1.62 -0.69
CA ILE A 1 -21.89 1.05 0.45
C ILE A 1 -20.41 1.30 0.15
N THR A 2 -19.68 1.83 1.10
CA THR A 2 -18.25 2.08 0.99
C THR A 2 -17.50 1.38 2.13
N GLY A 3 -16.26 1.01 1.92
CA GLY A 3 -15.43 0.41 2.96
C GLY A 3 -13.97 0.28 2.53
N SER A 4 -13.08 0.23 3.51
CA SER A 4 -11.62 0.12 3.34
C SER A 4 -11.12 -1.31 3.13
N ASN A 5 -12.01 -2.31 3.18
CA ASN A 5 -11.64 -3.73 3.03
C ASN A 5 -12.50 -4.41 1.97
N ALA A 6 -11.88 -4.69 0.83
CA ALA A 6 -12.56 -5.22 -0.35
C ALA A 6 -13.18 -6.61 -0.12
N LYS A 7 -12.56 -7.47 0.69
CA LYS A 7 -12.99 -8.86 0.89
C LYS A 7 -14.20 -9.00 1.80
N MET A 8 -14.28 -8.18 2.84
CA MET A 8 -15.46 -8.20 3.73
C MET A 8 -16.68 -7.64 3.03
N LEU A 9 -16.52 -6.50 2.34
CA LEU A 9 -17.59 -5.97 1.49
C LEU A 9 -18.00 -6.98 0.42
N GLY A 10 -17.04 -7.68 -0.20
CA GLY A 10 -17.31 -8.71 -1.20
C GLY A 10 -18.13 -9.88 -0.65
N LYS A 11 -17.76 -10.46 0.49
CA LYS A 11 -18.46 -11.62 1.07
C LYS A 11 -19.88 -11.28 1.50
N GLU A 12 -20.09 -10.20 2.25
CA GLU A 12 -21.41 -9.76 2.73
C GLU A 12 -22.29 -9.34 1.56
N ILE A 13 -21.72 -8.67 0.55
CA ILE A 13 -22.45 -8.24 -0.64
C ILE A 13 -22.76 -9.42 -1.55
N HIS A 14 -21.84 -10.37 -1.74
CA HIS A 14 -22.07 -11.57 -2.55
C HIS A 14 -23.20 -12.42 -2.00
N THR A 15 -23.30 -12.57 -0.69
CA THR A 15 -24.37 -13.34 -0.05
C THR A 15 -25.70 -12.62 -0.11
N THR A 16 -25.72 -11.28 -0.05
CA THR A 16 -26.96 -10.48 0.04
C THR A 16 -27.46 -10.02 -1.33
N LEU A 17 -26.58 -9.59 -2.22
CA LEU A 17 -26.94 -9.00 -3.52
C LEU A 17 -26.68 -9.92 -4.71
N GLY A 18 -26.01 -11.04 -4.51
CA GLY A 18 -25.58 -11.93 -5.60
C GLY A 18 -24.68 -11.17 -6.61
N ALA A 19 -24.96 -11.33 -7.90
CA ALA A 19 -24.21 -10.65 -8.97
C ALA A 19 -24.71 -9.22 -9.30
N ARG A 20 -25.53 -8.61 -8.44
CA ARG A 20 -26.22 -7.34 -8.72
C ARG A 20 -25.48 -6.13 -8.14
N TYR A 21 -24.15 -6.09 -8.26
CA TYR A 21 -23.37 -4.94 -7.81
C TYR A 21 -22.16 -4.67 -8.72
N LEU A 22 -21.73 -3.43 -8.76
CA LEU A 22 -20.50 -2.99 -9.40
C LEU A 22 -19.54 -2.53 -8.31
N CYS A 23 -18.31 -3.06 -8.31
CA CYS A 23 -17.27 -2.66 -7.39
C CYS A 23 -16.37 -1.63 -8.06
N LEU A 24 -16.27 -0.46 -7.47
CA LEU A 24 -15.35 0.60 -7.89
C LEU A 24 -14.24 0.74 -6.85
N TYR A 25 -13.00 0.62 -7.30
CA TYR A 25 -11.83 0.86 -6.47
C TYR A 25 -11.40 2.31 -6.59
N VAL A 26 -11.30 2.99 -5.44
CA VAL A 26 -10.78 4.36 -5.36
C VAL A 26 -9.40 4.29 -4.71
N PHE A 27 -8.39 4.73 -5.45
CA PHE A 27 -7.00 4.75 -5.01
C PHE A 27 -6.60 6.14 -4.50
N PRO A 28 -5.48 6.27 -3.77
CA PRO A 28 -4.85 7.56 -3.55
C PRO A 28 -4.60 8.29 -4.89
N TYR A 29 -4.50 9.60 -4.86
CA TYR A 29 -4.25 10.38 -6.07
C TYR A 29 -3.04 9.87 -6.84
N SER A 30 -3.18 9.74 -8.14
CA SER A 30 -2.05 9.70 -9.07
C SER A 30 -1.28 11.04 -9.04
N PHE A 31 -0.07 11.08 -9.57
CA PHE A 31 0.69 12.33 -9.59
C PHE A 31 -0.01 13.43 -10.41
N CYS A 32 -0.67 13.06 -11.52
CA CYS A 32 -1.43 14.03 -12.32
C CYS A 32 -2.64 14.60 -11.54
N GLU A 33 -3.37 13.76 -10.82
CA GLU A 33 -4.47 14.22 -9.95
C GLU A 33 -3.95 15.09 -8.82
N TYR A 34 -2.80 14.73 -8.23
CA TYR A 34 -2.14 15.51 -7.20
C TYR A 34 -1.76 16.90 -7.69
N LEU A 35 -1.17 17.02 -8.90
CA LEU A 35 -0.89 18.31 -9.53
C LEU A 35 -2.17 19.13 -9.78
N SER A 36 -3.22 18.47 -10.26
CA SER A 36 -4.52 19.11 -10.53
C SER A 36 -5.12 19.73 -9.26
N VAL A 37 -5.10 19.01 -8.12
CA VAL A 37 -5.59 19.50 -6.82
C VAL A 37 -4.79 20.71 -6.33
N HIS A 38 -3.50 20.81 -6.70
CA HIS A 38 -2.64 21.96 -6.38
C HIS A 38 -2.70 23.07 -7.42
N GLY A 39 -3.56 22.96 -8.43
CA GLY A 39 -3.71 23.97 -9.48
C GLY A 39 -2.52 24.09 -10.43
N ILE A 40 -1.69 23.04 -10.53
CA ILE A 40 -0.50 23.03 -11.38
C ILE A 40 -0.85 22.33 -12.71
N PRO A 41 -0.82 23.04 -13.83
CA PRO A 41 -1.04 22.43 -15.13
C PRO A 41 0.08 21.45 -15.47
N PHE A 42 -0.31 20.34 -16.08
CA PHE A 42 0.62 19.30 -16.53
C PHE A 42 0.29 18.92 -17.97
N ASP A 43 1.01 19.53 -18.88
CA ASP A 43 0.98 19.25 -20.31
C ASP A 43 2.41 19.22 -20.89
N GLU A 44 2.53 18.89 -22.16
CA GLU A 44 3.83 18.84 -22.85
C GLU A 44 4.57 20.18 -22.81
N HIS A 45 3.84 21.29 -22.88
CA HIS A 45 4.40 22.63 -22.85
C HIS A 45 4.94 23.00 -21.46
N ALA A 46 4.24 22.60 -20.40
CA ALA A 46 4.65 22.87 -19.02
C ALA A 46 6.02 22.27 -18.68
N MET A 47 6.40 21.16 -19.32
CA MET A 47 7.72 20.54 -19.12
C MET A 47 8.86 21.26 -19.84
N VAL A 48 8.58 22.10 -20.83
CA VAL A 48 9.57 22.90 -21.57
C VAL A 48 9.87 24.22 -20.87
N VAL A 49 8.86 24.81 -20.22
CA VAL A 49 9.01 26.08 -19.48
C VAL A 49 9.71 25.85 -18.14
N THR A 50 10.83 26.53 -17.91
CA THR A 50 11.71 26.33 -16.73
C THR A 50 10.97 26.47 -15.40
N GLU A 51 10.12 27.50 -15.25
CA GLU A 51 9.34 27.74 -14.01
C GLU A 51 8.32 26.63 -13.76
N SER A 52 7.55 26.26 -14.77
CA SER A 52 6.54 25.18 -14.67
C SER A 52 7.20 23.85 -14.36
N ARG A 53 8.29 23.54 -15.04
CA ARG A 53 9.09 22.34 -14.79
C ARG A 53 9.61 22.28 -13.35
N ALA A 54 10.14 23.39 -12.82
CA ALA A 54 10.63 23.48 -11.45
C ALA A 54 9.50 23.24 -10.43
N ALA A 55 8.31 23.82 -10.69
CA ALA A 55 7.13 23.59 -9.85
C ALA A 55 6.69 22.12 -9.89
N ILE A 56 6.64 21.50 -11.06
CA ILE A 56 6.28 20.07 -11.21
C ILE A 56 7.28 19.17 -10.48
N ILE A 57 8.60 19.41 -10.59
CA ILE A 57 9.62 18.63 -9.90
C ILE A 57 9.49 18.78 -8.38
N ARG A 58 9.23 19.98 -7.87
CA ARG A 58 8.98 20.20 -6.44
C ARG A 58 7.77 19.39 -5.96
N MET A 59 6.64 19.46 -6.69
CA MET A 59 5.45 18.69 -6.37
C MET A 59 5.67 17.19 -6.46
N PHE A 60 6.49 16.73 -7.42
CA PHE A 60 6.86 15.33 -7.49
C PHE A 60 7.61 14.85 -6.25
N ASN A 61 8.56 15.63 -5.75
CA ASN A 61 9.29 15.29 -4.52
C ASN A 61 8.34 15.25 -3.30
N GLU A 62 7.40 16.19 -3.21
CA GLU A 62 6.39 16.20 -2.15
C GLU A 62 5.44 15.00 -2.25
N TYR A 63 4.97 14.67 -3.45
CA TYR A 63 4.14 13.50 -3.72
C TYR A 63 4.89 12.20 -3.46
N PHE A 64 6.14 12.10 -3.92
CA PHE A 64 6.96 10.91 -3.75
C PHE A 64 7.25 10.60 -2.28
N THR A 65 7.42 11.62 -1.45
CA THR A 65 7.69 11.47 -0.02
C THR A 65 6.43 11.40 0.83
N GLY A 66 5.41 12.19 0.50
CA GLY A 66 4.19 12.36 1.30
C GLY A 66 2.98 11.58 0.82
N GLY A 67 3.07 10.93 -0.34
CA GLY A 67 1.98 10.15 -0.93
C GLY A 67 0.85 10.97 -1.52
N GLY A 68 -0.17 10.27 -1.97
CA GLY A 68 -1.34 10.81 -2.67
C GLY A 68 -2.66 10.67 -1.90
N TYR A 69 -2.67 10.43 -0.59
CA TYR A 69 -3.91 10.43 0.17
C TYR A 69 -4.61 11.79 0.08
N PRO A 70 -5.89 11.85 -0.39
CA PRO A 70 -6.60 13.11 -0.60
C PRO A 70 -6.59 14.03 0.61
N GLU A 71 -6.87 13.49 1.79
CA GLU A 71 -6.89 14.24 3.04
C GLU A 71 -5.50 14.76 3.44
N ALA A 72 -4.43 14.05 3.08
CA ALA A 72 -3.07 14.46 3.35
C ALA A 72 -2.53 15.46 2.32
N ALA A 73 -3.06 15.45 1.10
CA ALA A 73 -2.51 16.22 -0.01
C ALA A 73 -2.40 17.72 0.30
N LEU A 74 -3.38 18.28 1.00
CA LEU A 74 -3.47 19.71 1.35
C LEU A 74 -2.94 20.05 2.75
N LEU A 75 -2.42 19.06 3.50
CA LEU A 75 -1.89 19.31 4.84
C LEU A 75 -0.43 19.76 4.79
N ALA A 76 -0.08 20.75 5.59
CA ALA A 76 1.30 21.20 5.78
C ALA A 76 2.17 20.11 6.42
N SER A 77 1.62 19.30 7.33
CA SER A 77 2.29 18.16 7.96
C SER A 77 1.51 16.89 7.70
N LYS A 78 1.96 16.14 6.70
CA LYS A 78 1.32 14.88 6.26
C LYS A 78 1.61 13.71 7.21
N ARG A 79 2.74 13.75 7.95
CA ARG A 79 3.23 12.62 8.76
C ARG A 79 2.22 12.17 9.83
N ASN A 80 1.58 13.11 10.53
CA ASN A 80 0.61 12.76 11.58
C ASN A 80 -0.61 12.04 11.00
N TYR A 81 -1.12 12.54 9.87
CA TYR A 81 -2.23 11.89 9.16
C TYR A 81 -1.84 10.49 8.70
N LEU A 82 -0.70 10.35 8.02
CA LEU A 82 -0.20 9.06 7.52
C LEU A 82 0.03 8.07 8.66
N THR A 83 0.55 8.53 9.80
CA THR A 83 0.72 7.67 10.98
C THR A 83 -0.62 7.14 11.47
N SER A 84 -1.62 8.01 11.59
CA SER A 84 -2.98 7.61 12.02
C SER A 84 -3.65 6.68 11.00
N ALA A 85 -3.51 6.97 9.71
CA ALA A 85 -4.04 6.13 8.63
C ALA A 85 -3.37 4.75 8.63
N TYR A 86 -2.05 4.70 8.75
CA TYR A 86 -1.32 3.44 8.87
C TYR A 86 -1.73 2.63 10.10
N GLN A 87 -1.85 3.27 11.26
CA GLN A 87 -2.29 2.61 12.49
C GLN A 87 -3.70 2.03 12.36
N LYS A 88 -4.62 2.77 11.74
CA LYS A 88 -5.98 2.29 11.46
C LYS A 88 -5.96 1.04 10.58
N ILE A 89 -5.20 1.07 9.48
CA ILE A 89 -5.07 -0.08 8.57
C ILE A 89 -4.40 -1.25 9.29
N TYR A 90 -3.26 -1.00 9.93
CA TYR A 90 -2.42 -2.03 10.56
C TYR A 90 -3.10 -2.71 11.74
N LEU A 91 -3.60 -1.92 12.71
CA LEU A 91 -4.22 -2.45 13.94
C LEU A 91 -5.70 -2.78 13.74
N GLY A 92 -6.43 -1.96 13.01
CA GLY A 92 -7.87 -2.15 12.80
C GLY A 92 -8.18 -3.14 11.69
N ASP A 93 -7.78 -2.81 10.46
CA ASP A 93 -8.22 -3.56 9.28
C ASP A 93 -7.45 -4.88 9.08
N ILE A 94 -6.18 -4.95 9.52
CA ILE A 94 -5.38 -6.16 9.38
C ILE A 94 -5.38 -6.96 10.67
N ALA A 95 -4.84 -6.43 11.77
CA ALA A 95 -4.67 -7.19 13.01
C ALA A 95 -6.01 -7.48 13.70
N GLY A 96 -6.80 -6.45 13.97
CA GLY A 96 -8.05 -6.58 14.73
C GLY A 96 -9.08 -7.45 14.04
N ARG A 97 -9.32 -7.22 12.75
CA ARG A 97 -10.33 -7.98 11.99
C ARG A 97 -9.98 -9.45 11.78
N ASN A 98 -8.68 -9.79 11.75
CA ASN A 98 -8.22 -11.16 11.53
C ASN A 98 -7.75 -11.85 12.82
N GLY A 99 -7.98 -11.25 13.99
CA GLY A 99 -7.61 -11.82 15.29
C GLY A 99 -6.10 -12.05 15.43
N ILE A 100 -5.27 -11.19 14.82
CA ILE A 100 -3.81 -11.33 14.89
C ILE A 100 -3.32 -10.83 16.24
N THR A 101 -2.83 -11.72 17.06
CA THR A 101 -2.21 -11.42 18.37
C THR A 101 -0.73 -11.07 18.26
N ASN A 102 -0.03 -11.65 17.25
CA ASN A 102 1.38 -11.36 16.99
C ASN A 102 1.58 -10.07 16.18
N THR A 103 1.23 -8.94 16.76
CA THR A 103 1.36 -7.62 16.11
C THR A 103 2.82 -7.23 15.90
N MET A 104 3.74 -7.70 16.77
CA MET A 104 5.16 -7.45 16.58
C MET A 104 5.71 -8.13 15.32
N GLY A 105 5.39 -9.41 15.12
CA GLY A 105 5.79 -10.14 13.91
C GLY A 105 5.24 -9.49 12.63
N LEU A 106 3.98 -9.03 12.67
CA LEU A 106 3.37 -8.30 11.58
C LEU A 106 4.10 -6.97 11.30
N LYS A 107 4.46 -6.20 12.35
CA LYS A 107 5.21 -4.93 12.22
C LYS A 107 6.58 -5.12 11.59
N VAL A 108 7.33 -6.14 12.04
CA VAL A 108 8.66 -6.47 11.49
C VAL A 108 8.53 -6.90 10.03
N MET A 109 7.51 -7.69 9.71
CA MET A 109 7.21 -8.09 8.34
C MET A 109 6.99 -6.87 7.44
N PHE A 110 6.16 -5.89 7.83
CA PHE A 110 5.93 -4.70 7.02
C PHE A 110 7.18 -3.83 6.85
N LYS A 111 7.99 -3.67 7.89
CA LYS A 111 9.27 -2.98 7.75
C LYS A 111 10.17 -3.68 6.73
N LYS A 112 10.24 -5.01 6.78
CA LYS A 112 11.05 -5.77 5.82
C LYS A 112 10.49 -5.70 4.41
N LEU A 113 9.19 -5.66 4.25
CA LEU A 113 8.53 -5.42 2.96
C LEU A 113 8.89 -4.03 2.40
N ALA A 114 8.85 -2.99 3.23
CA ALA A 114 9.21 -1.63 2.83
C ALA A 114 10.67 -1.55 2.32
N GLU A 115 11.61 -2.17 3.03
CA GLU A 115 13.03 -2.25 2.60
C GLU A 115 13.22 -3.04 1.30
N SER A 116 12.28 -3.93 0.95
CA SER A 116 12.41 -4.87 -0.17
C SER A 116 11.56 -4.50 -1.39
N VAL A 117 10.95 -3.31 -1.43
CA VAL A 117 9.99 -2.88 -2.47
C VAL A 117 10.54 -3.08 -3.86
N LYS A 118 11.59 -3.18 -4.32
CA LYS A 118 12.03 -3.39 -5.72
C LYS A 118 12.43 -4.85 -6.01
N GLN A 119 12.40 -5.70 -5.00
CA GLN A 119 12.94 -7.06 -5.09
C GLN A 119 11.86 -8.10 -4.83
N PRO A 120 11.99 -9.30 -5.41
CA PRO A 120 11.19 -10.45 -5.01
C PRO A 120 11.41 -10.76 -3.52
N ILE A 121 10.35 -11.17 -2.86
CA ILE A 121 10.37 -11.39 -1.41
C ILE A 121 10.42 -12.87 -1.11
N SER A 122 11.40 -13.25 -0.29
CA SER A 122 11.46 -14.59 0.30
C SER A 122 10.76 -14.61 1.66
N PHE A 123 9.64 -15.28 1.76
CA PHE A 123 8.90 -15.43 3.03
C PHE A 123 9.67 -16.25 4.06
N ASN A 124 10.53 -17.19 3.65
CA ASN A 124 11.47 -17.87 4.54
C ASN A 124 12.41 -16.87 5.22
N ARG A 125 12.97 -15.92 4.46
CA ARG A 125 13.83 -14.88 5.00
C ARG A 125 13.10 -13.94 5.95
N ILE A 126 11.85 -13.56 5.63
CA ILE A 126 11.01 -12.75 6.53
C ILE A 126 10.77 -13.50 7.84
N ALA A 127 10.36 -14.76 7.78
CA ALA A 127 10.12 -15.58 8.96
C ALA A 127 11.39 -15.71 9.85
N SER A 128 12.56 -15.90 9.24
CA SER A 128 13.85 -15.93 9.93
C SER A 128 14.17 -14.60 10.61
N ILE A 129 13.97 -13.45 9.95
CA ILE A 129 14.20 -12.12 10.52
C ILE A 129 13.24 -11.87 11.70
N VAL A 130 11.96 -12.20 11.57
CA VAL A 130 11.01 -12.08 12.68
C VAL A 130 11.44 -12.92 13.88
N SER A 131 11.92 -14.14 13.63
CA SER A 131 12.41 -15.04 14.68
C SER A 131 13.66 -14.49 15.36
N SER A 132 14.58 -13.86 14.64
CA SER A 132 15.81 -13.29 15.21
C SER A 132 15.57 -12.09 16.15
N VAL A 133 14.41 -11.41 16.02
CA VAL A 133 14.02 -10.31 16.91
C VAL A 133 13.04 -10.76 18.00
N GLY A 134 12.98 -12.05 18.29
CA GLY A 134 12.16 -12.60 19.37
C GLY A 134 10.69 -12.84 19.02
N GLY A 135 10.29 -12.64 17.77
CA GLY A 135 8.95 -12.97 17.28
C GLY A 135 8.84 -14.44 16.85
N LYS A 136 7.60 -14.88 16.60
CA LYS A 136 7.33 -16.17 15.96
C LYS A 136 6.47 -15.94 14.73
N LEU A 137 6.97 -16.28 13.55
CA LEU A 137 6.23 -16.17 12.30
C LEU A 137 6.57 -17.35 11.39
N SER A 138 5.59 -18.21 11.12
CA SER A 138 5.76 -19.25 10.11
C SER A 138 5.58 -18.67 8.71
N VAL A 139 6.14 -19.33 7.70
CA VAL A 139 5.94 -18.93 6.29
C VAL A 139 4.46 -18.92 5.91
N THR A 140 3.71 -19.93 6.34
CA THR A 140 2.25 -20.00 6.11
C THR A 140 1.52 -18.81 6.74
N THR A 141 1.92 -18.41 7.95
CA THR A 141 1.33 -17.23 8.63
C THR A 141 1.71 -15.94 7.92
N ALA A 142 2.96 -15.82 7.45
CA ALA A 142 3.40 -14.65 6.69
C ALA A 142 2.59 -14.49 5.40
N LEU A 143 2.34 -15.57 4.66
CA LEU A 143 1.48 -15.56 3.46
C LEU A 143 0.06 -15.11 3.79
N LYS A 144 -0.55 -15.62 4.86
CA LYS A 144 -1.87 -15.15 5.33
C LYS A 144 -1.87 -13.65 5.65
N TYR A 145 -0.81 -13.15 6.30
CA TYR A 145 -0.69 -11.72 6.60
C TYR A 145 -0.57 -10.86 5.34
N MET A 146 0.09 -11.40 4.29
CA MET A 146 0.11 -10.74 2.98
C MET A 146 -1.27 -10.66 2.35
N ASP A 147 -2.05 -11.75 2.39
CA ASP A 147 -3.43 -11.74 1.87
C ASP A 147 -4.31 -10.72 2.62
N TYR A 148 -4.21 -10.68 3.95
CA TYR A 148 -4.96 -9.68 4.75
C TYR A 148 -4.54 -8.24 4.42
N SER A 149 -3.25 -8.03 4.15
CA SER A 149 -2.71 -6.71 3.81
C SER A 149 -3.13 -6.26 2.41
N LYS A 150 -3.26 -7.20 1.48
CA LYS A 150 -3.86 -6.97 0.16
C LYS A 150 -5.35 -6.65 0.27
N ASP A 151 -6.09 -7.43 1.07
CA ASP A 151 -7.52 -7.20 1.30
C ASP A 151 -7.79 -5.83 1.95
N ALA A 152 -6.88 -5.35 2.80
CA ALA A 152 -6.92 -4.02 3.42
C ALA A 152 -6.34 -2.90 2.52
N CYS A 153 -6.05 -3.18 1.28
CA CYS A 153 -5.49 -2.23 0.32
C CYS A 153 -4.20 -1.53 0.81
N LEU A 154 -3.37 -2.21 1.64
CA LEU A 154 -2.09 -1.67 2.08
C LEU A 154 -0.98 -1.94 1.08
N ILE A 155 -0.98 -3.14 0.50
CA ILE A 155 0.03 -3.60 -0.45
C ILE A 155 -0.62 -4.18 -1.70
N TRP A 156 0.12 -4.16 -2.80
CA TRP A 156 -0.29 -4.71 -4.08
C TRP A 156 0.78 -5.63 -4.65
N PRO A 157 0.45 -6.91 -4.95
CA PRO A 157 1.39 -7.81 -5.61
C PRO A 157 1.50 -7.48 -7.10
N VAL A 158 2.70 -7.49 -7.62
CA VAL A 158 3.00 -7.33 -9.05
C VAL A 158 3.73 -8.57 -9.54
N GLN A 159 3.11 -9.26 -10.48
CA GLN A 159 3.63 -10.49 -11.08
C GLN A 159 4.56 -10.17 -12.24
N ASN A 160 5.57 -11.02 -12.46
CA ASN A 160 6.36 -10.99 -13.68
C ASN A 160 5.62 -11.77 -14.78
N ILE A 161 4.95 -11.09 -15.68
CA ILE A 161 4.15 -11.71 -16.75
C ILE A 161 4.99 -12.55 -17.73
N ALA A 162 6.29 -12.27 -17.85
CA ALA A 162 7.20 -13.05 -18.72
C ALA A 162 7.68 -14.35 -18.08
N ALA A 163 7.49 -14.54 -16.76
CA ALA A 163 7.89 -15.73 -16.06
C ALA A 163 6.93 -16.91 -16.28
N LYS A 164 7.41 -18.13 -16.05
CA LYS A 164 6.58 -19.34 -16.03
C LYS A 164 5.54 -19.26 -14.90
N LEU A 165 4.41 -19.96 -15.03
CA LEU A 165 3.29 -19.89 -14.09
C LEU A 165 3.73 -20.08 -12.62
N ALA A 166 4.51 -21.13 -12.34
CA ALA A 166 4.97 -21.42 -10.97
C ALA A 166 5.82 -20.29 -10.38
N GLU A 167 6.67 -19.67 -11.18
CA GLU A 167 7.49 -18.53 -10.77
C GLU A 167 6.63 -17.26 -10.61
N ARG A 168 5.67 -17.06 -11.51
CA ARG A 168 4.74 -15.93 -11.45
C ARG A 168 3.93 -15.92 -10.16
N GLU A 169 3.47 -17.09 -9.70
CA GLU A 169 2.68 -17.21 -8.48
C GLU A 169 3.54 -17.14 -7.19
N SER A 170 4.80 -17.56 -7.26
CA SER A 170 5.66 -17.66 -6.08
C SER A 170 6.63 -16.49 -5.86
N ASN A 171 6.90 -15.70 -6.91
CA ASN A 171 7.98 -14.70 -6.90
C ASN A 171 7.48 -13.29 -7.19
N ASN A 172 6.45 -12.86 -6.46
CA ASN A 172 5.85 -11.55 -6.61
C ASN A 172 6.72 -10.44 -6.00
N LYS A 173 6.72 -9.28 -6.65
CA LYS A 173 7.11 -8.03 -6.03
C LYS A 173 5.90 -7.40 -5.36
N TYR A 174 6.11 -6.76 -4.23
CA TYR A 174 5.04 -6.12 -3.48
C TYR A 174 5.29 -4.63 -3.35
N TYR A 175 4.28 -3.84 -3.64
CA TYR A 175 4.33 -2.40 -3.57
C TYR A 175 3.27 -1.91 -2.57
N PHE A 176 3.61 -0.90 -1.81
CA PHE A 176 2.61 -0.20 -1.00
C PHE A 176 1.69 0.60 -1.92
N ILE A 177 0.42 0.69 -1.53
CA ILE A 177 -0.59 1.42 -2.30
C ILE A 177 -0.26 2.92 -2.41
N ASP A 178 0.52 3.42 -1.45
CA ASP A 178 0.89 4.83 -1.33
C ASP A 178 2.33 4.97 -0.84
N ASN A 179 3.08 5.88 -1.49
CA ASN A 179 4.48 6.13 -1.13
C ASN A 179 4.64 6.80 0.24
N GLY A 180 3.66 7.58 0.69
CA GLY A 180 3.69 8.18 2.02
C GLY A 180 3.65 7.11 3.12
N LEU A 181 2.86 6.05 2.94
CA LEU A 181 2.86 4.91 3.87
C LEU A 181 4.16 4.12 3.79
N LEU A 182 4.74 3.94 2.60
CA LEU A 182 6.05 3.31 2.44
C LEU A 182 7.14 4.09 3.20
N ASN A 183 7.22 5.40 2.97
CA ASN A 183 8.23 6.26 3.60
C ASN A 183 8.06 6.39 5.12
N LEU A 184 6.85 6.17 5.64
CA LEU A 184 6.61 6.13 7.08
C LEU A 184 7.28 4.92 7.74
N LEU A 185 7.49 3.82 6.99
CA LEU A 185 8.06 2.57 7.48
C LEU A 185 9.58 2.49 7.33
N LEU A 186 10.15 3.29 6.42
CA LEU A 186 11.58 3.44 6.19
C LEU A 186 12.20 4.44 7.16
#